data_22cf6cdaf53025009a277b932b9967de
#
_entry.id   22cf6cdaf53025009a277b932b9967de
#
_cell.length_a   1.000
_cell.length_b   1.000
_cell.length_c   1.000
_cell.angle_alpha   90.00
_cell.angle_beta   90.00
_cell.angle_gamma   90.00
#
_symmetry.space_group_name_H-M   'P 1'
#
loop_
_entity.id
_entity.type
_entity.pdbx_description
1 polymer ?
#
loop_
_entity_poly.entity_id
_entity_poly.type
_entity_poly.pdbx_seq_one_letter_code
_entity_poly.pdbx_strand_id
1 'polypeptide(L)'
;MIFMKIMIIGDGKIGSVLAEQLSKEKHEVTLVDRSGVRLDQSNNELDVMVVEGDGASREVQMEAGADQADLVIACTGADELNLLCCLIGKKLGARHTIARVRNLSLIHISEPT
;
A
#
# COMPACT_ATOMS: atom_id res chain seq x y z
N MET A 1 -22.26 -2.18 7.75
CA MET A 1 -20.86 -2.56 7.50
C MET A 1 -20.20 -1.51 6.64
N ILE A 2 -19.03 -1.03 7.04
CA ILE A 2 -18.31 0.00 6.31
C ILE A 2 -17.24 -0.66 5.45
N PHE A 3 -17.32 -0.41 4.14
CA PHE A 3 -16.28 -0.88 3.22
C PHE A 3 -15.28 0.24 2.98
N MET A 4 -14.01 -0.10 3.07
CA MET A 4 -12.93 0.85 2.86
C MET A 4 -12.27 0.61 1.52
N LYS A 5 -11.75 1.68 0.93
CA LYS A 5 -10.87 1.59 -0.23
C LYS A 5 -9.44 1.59 0.30
N ILE A 6 -8.75 0.48 0.09
CA ILE A 6 -7.42 0.25 0.66
C ILE A 6 -6.41 0.02 -0.46
N MET A 7 -5.32 0.78 -0.44
CA MET A 7 -4.20 0.57 -1.35
C MET A 7 -3.04 -0.03 -0.56
N ILE A 8 -2.53 -1.17 -1.00
CA ILE A 8 -1.39 -1.83 -0.38
C ILE A 8 -0.21 -1.75 -1.34
N ILE A 9 0.89 -1.14 -0.89
CA ILE A 9 2.11 -1.04 -1.68
C ILE A 9 3.09 -2.09 -1.20
N GLY A 10 3.42 -3.02 -2.06
CA GLY A 10 4.27 -4.17 -1.75
C GLY A 10 3.46 -5.45 -1.66
N ASP A 11 3.56 -6.31 -2.68
CA ASP A 11 2.88 -7.62 -2.72
C ASP A 11 3.86 -8.74 -2.37
N GLY A 12 4.60 -8.53 -1.28
CA GLY A 12 5.43 -9.56 -0.70
C GLY A 12 4.62 -10.37 0.30
N LYS A 13 5.33 -11.04 1.22
CA LYS A 13 4.68 -11.95 2.18
C LYS A 13 3.63 -11.23 3.04
N ILE A 14 3.97 -10.06 3.57
CA ILE A 14 3.05 -9.32 4.44
C ILE A 14 1.92 -8.69 3.63
N GLY A 15 2.25 -8.07 2.49
CA GLY A 15 1.25 -7.42 1.65
C GLY A 15 0.21 -8.40 1.14
N SER A 16 0.64 -9.59 0.71
CA SER A 16 -0.29 -10.61 0.20
C SER A 16 -1.21 -11.14 1.31
N VAL A 17 -0.70 -11.31 2.53
CA VAL A 17 -1.52 -11.76 3.66
C VAL A 17 -2.56 -10.69 4.01
N LEU A 18 -2.15 -9.43 4.06
CA LEU A 18 -3.08 -8.32 4.32
C LEU A 18 -4.15 -8.23 3.24
N ALA A 19 -3.72 -8.34 1.97
CA ALA A 19 -4.67 -8.27 0.85
C ALA A 19 -5.70 -9.38 0.93
N GLU A 20 -5.26 -10.59 1.26
CA GLU A 20 -6.16 -11.74 1.42
C GLU A 20 -7.19 -11.48 2.52
N GLN A 21 -6.71 -11.06 3.68
CA GLN A 21 -7.58 -10.83 4.83
C GLN A 21 -8.59 -9.70 4.57
N LEU A 22 -8.10 -8.58 4.03
CA LEU A 22 -8.96 -7.43 3.80
C LEU A 22 -9.96 -7.66 2.66
N SER A 23 -9.57 -8.40 1.62
CA SER A 23 -10.51 -8.72 0.55
C SER A 23 -11.59 -9.68 1.02
N LYS A 24 -11.27 -10.61 1.93
CA LYS A 24 -12.27 -11.49 2.53
C LYS A 24 -13.28 -10.72 3.36
N GLU A 25 -12.86 -9.61 3.95
CA GLU A 25 -13.75 -8.73 4.72
C GLU A 25 -14.51 -7.76 3.81
N LYS A 26 -14.42 -7.95 2.50
CA LYS A 26 -15.17 -7.20 1.49
C LYS A 26 -14.73 -5.74 1.31
N HIS A 27 -13.51 -5.41 1.74
CA HIS A 27 -12.92 -4.11 1.42
C HIS A 27 -12.47 -4.11 -0.04
N GLU A 28 -12.46 -2.93 -0.64
CA GLU A 28 -11.95 -2.75 -2.00
C GLU A 28 -10.43 -2.59 -1.92
N VAL A 29 -9.70 -3.62 -2.33
CA VAL A 29 -8.24 -3.67 -2.19
C VAL A 29 -7.56 -3.52 -3.53
N THR A 30 -6.57 -2.64 -3.60
CA THR A 30 -5.68 -2.49 -4.76
C THR A 30 -4.25 -2.76 -4.31
N LEU A 31 -3.58 -3.68 -4.98
CA LEU A 31 -2.18 -4.01 -4.72
C LEU A 31 -1.29 -3.30 -5.72
N VAL A 32 -0.23 -2.69 -5.23
CA VAL A 32 0.80 -2.05 -6.06
C VAL A 32 2.13 -2.74 -5.81
N ASP A 33 2.80 -3.21 -6.86
CA ASP A 33 4.12 -3.80 -6.73
C ASP A 33 4.88 -3.67 -8.05
N ARG A 34 6.20 -3.74 -7.98
CA ARG A 34 7.04 -3.74 -9.19
C ARG A 34 7.03 -5.07 -9.90
N SER A 35 6.69 -6.15 -9.20
CA SER A 35 6.71 -7.50 -9.75
C SER A 35 5.36 -7.88 -10.33
N GLY A 36 5.27 -7.88 -11.65
CA GLY A 36 4.06 -8.34 -12.33
C GLY A 36 3.73 -9.80 -12.03
N VAL A 37 4.73 -10.64 -11.80
CA VAL A 37 4.52 -12.04 -11.46
C VAL A 37 3.79 -12.19 -10.14
N ARG A 38 4.21 -11.45 -9.11
CA ARG A 38 3.54 -11.48 -7.80
C ARG A 38 2.11 -10.97 -7.92
N LEU A 39 1.91 -9.89 -8.67
CA LEU A 39 0.58 -9.31 -8.85
C LEU A 39 -0.34 -10.26 -9.60
N ASP A 40 0.17 -10.96 -10.59
CA ASP A 40 -0.63 -11.93 -11.34
C ASP A 40 -1.13 -13.05 -10.43
N GLN A 41 -0.26 -13.54 -9.54
CA GLN A 41 -0.65 -14.57 -8.58
C GLN A 41 -1.77 -14.06 -7.67
N SER A 42 -1.60 -12.87 -7.11
CA SER A 42 -2.60 -12.28 -6.22
C SER A 42 -3.91 -12.01 -6.95
N ASN A 43 -3.83 -11.52 -8.19
CA ASN A 43 -5.02 -11.23 -8.98
C ASN A 43 -5.80 -12.51 -9.32
N ASN A 44 -5.10 -13.63 -9.50
CA ASN A 44 -5.75 -14.92 -9.82
C ASN A 44 -6.36 -15.57 -8.58
N GLU A 45 -5.80 -15.35 -7.40
CA GLU A 45 -6.21 -16.01 -6.17
C GLU A 45 -7.15 -15.18 -5.30
N LEU A 46 -7.08 -13.85 -5.43
CA LEU A 46 -7.81 -12.93 -4.55
C LEU A 46 -8.70 -12.00 -5.37
N ASP A 47 -9.72 -11.48 -4.72
CA ASP A 47 -10.59 -10.45 -5.30
C ASP A 47 -9.96 -9.08 -5.04
N VAL A 48 -8.92 -8.77 -5.80
CA VAL A 48 -8.16 -7.51 -5.66
C VAL A 48 -7.87 -6.93 -7.05
N MET A 49 -7.69 -5.62 -7.08
CA MET A 49 -7.15 -4.94 -8.27
C MET A 49 -5.64 -4.87 -8.13
N VAL A 50 -4.93 -4.82 -9.25
CA VAL A 50 -3.47 -4.77 -9.23
C VAL A 50 -2.98 -3.64 -10.14
N VAL A 51 -1.91 -2.98 -9.71
CA VAL A 51 -1.22 -1.96 -10.52
C VAL A 51 0.27 -2.25 -10.43
N GLU A 52 0.89 -2.51 -11.58
CA GLU A 52 2.34 -2.76 -11.62
C GLU A 52 3.07 -1.43 -11.73
N GLY A 53 4.04 -1.21 -10.85
CA GLY A 53 4.87 -0.02 -10.89
C GLY A 53 5.55 0.28 -9.58
N ASP A 54 6.23 1.43 -9.58
CA ASP A 54 6.92 1.93 -8.39
C ASP A 54 5.93 2.63 -7.48
N GLY A 55 5.78 2.13 -6.26
CA GLY A 55 4.85 2.71 -5.28
C GLY A 55 5.21 4.13 -4.85
N ALA A 56 6.43 4.59 -5.09
CA ALA A 56 6.82 5.98 -4.84
C ALA A 56 6.52 6.90 -6.02
N SER A 57 5.98 6.37 -7.10
CA SER A 57 5.60 7.18 -8.25
C SER A 57 4.21 7.78 -8.01
N ARG A 58 4.10 9.09 -8.20
CA ARG A 58 2.82 9.77 -8.09
C ARG A 58 1.81 9.21 -9.09
N GLU A 59 2.25 8.98 -10.33
CA GLU A 59 1.39 8.47 -11.39
C GLU A 59 0.86 7.08 -11.07
N VAL A 60 1.71 6.21 -10.53
CA VAL A 60 1.31 4.87 -10.13
C VAL A 60 0.29 4.92 -9.00
N GLN A 61 0.54 5.75 -7.99
CA GLN A 61 -0.41 5.88 -6.88
C GLN A 61 -1.75 6.46 -7.33
N MET A 62 -1.73 7.42 -8.25
CA MET A 62 -2.97 7.97 -8.78
C MET A 62 -3.75 6.92 -9.58
N GLU A 63 -3.05 6.11 -10.37
CA GLU A 63 -3.68 5.02 -11.09
C GLU A 63 -4.31 4.01 -10.13
N ALA A 64 -3.66 3.78 -9.00
CA ALA A 64 -4.14 2.87 -7.97
C ALA A 64 -5.23 3.48 -7.07
N GLY A 65 -5.56 4.74 -7.26
CA GLY A 65 -6.64 5.39 -6.52
C GLY A 65 -6.25 6.00 -5.19
N ALA A 66 -5.00 6.44 -5.03
CA ALA A 66 -4.55 7.02 -3.76
C ALA A 66 -5.39 8.22 -3.32
N ASP A 67 -5.86 9.03 -4.28
CA ASP A 67 -6.69 10.20 -4.00
C ASP A 67 -8.06 9.84 -3.43
N GLN A 68 -8.51 8.60 -3.63
CA GLN A 68 -9.78 8.10 -3.14
C GLN A 68 -9.62 7.10 -2.00
N ALA A 69 -8.38 6.79 -1.61
CA ALA A 69 -8.13 5.74 -0.64
C ALA A 69 -8.49 6.18 0.78
N ASP A 70 -9.16 5.30 1.50
CA ASP A 70 -9.38 5.49 2.93
C ASP A 70 -8.10 5.16 3.70
N LEU A 71 -7.33 4.20 3.18
CA LEU A 71 -6.11 3.74 3.84
C LEU A 71 -5.06 3.34 2.80
N VAL A 72 -3.84 3.81 2.97
CA VAL A 72 -2.68 3.38 2.20
C VAL A 72 -1.74 2.67 3.16
N ILE A 73 -1.37 1.44 2.84
CA ILE A 73 -0.45 0.63 3.63
C ILE A 73 0.80 0.39 2.79
N ALA A 74 1.96 0.86 3.25
CA ALA A 74 3.23 0.61 2.57
C ALA A 74 4.03 -0.43 3.36
N CYS A 75 4.25 -1.59 2.76
CA CYS A 75 4.89 -2.74 3.42
C CYS A 75 5.91 -3.43 2.53
N THR A 76 6.69 -2.66 1.78
CA THR A 76 7.81 -3.18 1.00
C THR A 76 8.96 -3.60 1.92
N GLY A 77 10.01 -4.17 1.36
CA GLY A 77 11.20 -4.54 2.13
C GLY A 77 12.07 -3.37 2.57
N ALA A 78 11.79 -2.15 2.12
CA ALA A 78 12.62 -0.97 2.41
C ALA A 78 11.83 0.05 3.24
N ASP A 79 12.29 0.29 4.47
CA ASP A 79 11.60 1.21 5.40
C ASP A 79 11.50 2.63 4.84
N GLU A 80 12.59 3.14 4.25
CA GLU A 80 12.59 4.49 3.68
C GLU A 80 11.60 4.62 2.54
N LEU A 81 11.48 3.58 1.72
CA LEU A 81 10.51 3.56 0.63
C LEU A 81 9.08 3.57 1.19
N ASN A 82 8.84 2.82 2.25
CA ASN A 82 7.52 2.77 2.89
C ASN A 82 7.11 4.14 3.41
N LEU A 83 8.05 4.84 4.05
CA LEU A 83 7.78 6.21 4.55
C LEU A 83 7.50 7.16 3.38
N LEU A 84 8.29 7.08 2.31
CA LEU A 84 8.09 7.93 1.15
C LEU A 84 6.75 7.67 0.47
N CYS A 85 6.39 6.40 0.30
CA CYS A 85 5.11 6.03 -0.31
C CYS A 85 3.94 6.59 0.48
N CYS A 86 4.00 6.51 1.81
CA CYS A 86 2.96 7.06 2.68
C CYS A 86 2.87 8.57 2.60
N LEU A 87 4.02 9.25 2.55
CA LEU A 87 4.05 10.70 2.41
C LEU A 87 3.38 11.14 1.10
N ILE A 88 3.71 10.47 0.00
CA ILE A 88 3.12 10.76 -1.30
C ILE A 88 1.61 10.47 -1.28
N GLY A 89 1.22 9.32 -0.75
CA GLY A 89 -0.19 8.95 -0.66
C GLY A 89 -1.01 9.95 0.14
N LYS A 90 -0.46 10.43 1.24
CA LYS A 90 -1.14 11.43 2.06
C LYS A 90 -1.31 12.74 1.30
N LYS A 91 -0.28 13.17 0.57
CA LYS A 91 -0.35 14.38 -0.24
C LYS A 91 -1.36 14.27 -1.38
N LEU A 92 -1.54 13.08 -1.92
CA LEU A 92 -2.50 12.85 -3.01
C LEU A 92 -3.93 12.80 -2.53
N GLY A 93 -4.16 12.65 -1.23
CA GLY A 93 -5.51 12.68 -0.67
C GLY A 93 -5.95 11.46 0.11
N ALA A 94 -5.07 10.49 0.34
CA ALA A 94 -5.42 9.35 1.18
C ALA A 94 -5.78 9.82 2.58
N ARG A 95 -6.82 9.25 3.15
CA ARG A 95 -7.29 9.68 4.47
C ARG A 95 -6.33 9.27 5.58
N HIS A 96 -5.83 8.04 5.53
CA HIS A 96 -4.89 7.51 6.51
C HIS A 96 -3.78 6.74 5.80
N THR A 97 -2.59 6.73 6.39
CA THR A 97 -1.46 5.98 5.84
C THR A 97 -0.77 5.21 6.96
N ILE A 98 -0.32 4.00 6.65
CA ILE A 98 0.44 3.15 7.57
C ILE A 98 1.69 2.67 6.87
N ALA A 99 2.86 2.92 7.45
CA ALA A 99 4.12 2.46 6.91
C ALA A 99 4.72 1.39 7.82
N ARG A 100 5.18 0.30 7.22
CA ARG A 100 5.95 -0.71 7.94
C ARG A 100 7.38 -0.18 8.12
N VAL A 101 7.82 -0.08 9.37
CA VAL A 101 9.16 0.36 9.71
C VAL A 101 9.81 -0.64 10.65
N ARG A 102 10.89 -1.28 10.18
CA ARG A 102 11.63 -2.27 10.98
C ARG A 102 12.81 -1.65 11.70
N ASN A 103 13.37 -0.58 11.14
CA ASN A 103 14.49 0.12 11.76
C ASN A 103 13.96 1.24 12.64
N LEU A 104 13.96 1.00 13.95
CA LEU A 104 13.37 1.93 14.92
C LEU A 104 14.06 3.29 14.96
N SER A 105 15.30 3.40 14.48
CA SER A 105 15.98 4.69 14.44
C SER A 105 15.30 5.68 13.49
N LEU A 106 14.55 5.20 12.50
CA LEU A 106 13.83 6.06 11.56
C LEU A 106 12.65 6.76 12.22
N ILE A 107 12.14 6.24 13.33
CA ILE A 107 11.01 6.84 14.04
C ILE A 107 11.39 8.21 14.62
N HIS A 108 12.65 8.37 15.01
CA HIS A 108 13.13 9.63 15.58
C HIS A 108 13.23 10.76 14.57
N ILE A 109 13.29 10.43 13.28
CA ILE A 109 13.40 11.44 12.22
C ILE A 109 12.10 12.25 12.10
N SER A 110 10.97 11.62 12.37
CA SER A 110 9.65 12.23 12.22
C SER A 110 9.11 12.87 13.49
N GLU A 111 9.83 12.78 14.61
CA GLU A 111 9.39 13.38 15.86
C GLU A 111 9.62 14.89 15.88
N PRO A 112 8.61 15.69 16.15
CA PRO A 112 8.82 17.12 16.38
C PRO A 112 9.54 17.31 17.71
N THR A 113 10.62 17.99 17.67
CA THR A 113 11.39 18.30 18.90
C THR A 113 11.02 19.66 19.45
#